data_7051463f6ae912ccdf054a89e74ffa33
#
_entry.id   7051463f6ae912ccdf054a89e74ffa33
#
_cell.length_a   1.000
_cell.length_b   1.000
_cell.length_c   1.000
_cell.angle_alpha   90.00
_cell.angle_beta   90.00
_cell.angle_gamma   90.00
#
_symmetry.space_group_name_H-M   'P 1'
#
loop_
_entity.id
_entity.type
_entity.pdbx_description
1 polymer ?
#
loop_
_entity_poly.entity_id
_entity_poly.type
_entity_poly.pdbx_seq_one_letter_code
_entity_poly.pdbx_strand_id
1 'polypeptide(L)'
;MQKQLLAEMFGTFTLAFAVLGSLSISEPVIATPLIAALVLGLFVYSIGSVSGSHINPAVTAGLWSIRRINSMDASKYIVAQLIGALAAYFVATVFFGDLAMELVPESMTVFWAELVGMTLFTFGIASVVYGKVVDTVSGLVIGGSLLLGIILAAHLGSAGILNPAVGLALGSVSLSYIAGAVVGSMVGMNLYRHICG
;
A
#
# COMPACT_ATOMS: atom_id res chain seq x y z
N MET A 1 18.33 8.70 -7.68
CA MET A 1 17.50 9.08 -6.50
C MET A 1 16.34 10.00 -6.88
N GLN A 2 16.52 11.17 -7.51
CA GLN A 2 15.40 12.07 -7.84
C GLN A 2 14.28 11.41 -8.66
N LYS A 3 14.60 10.68 -9.71
CA LYS A 3 13.59 9.95 -10.53
C LYS A 3 12.81 8.92 -9.71
N GLN A 4 13.48 8.24 -8.80
CA GLN A 4 12.84 7.25 -7.92
C GLN A 4 11.86 7.92 -6.95
N LEU A 5 12.24 9.05 -6.33
CA LEU A 5 11.36 9.79 -5.43
C LEU A 5 10.14 10.37 -6.16
N LEU A 6 10.32 10.88 -7.39
CA LEU A 6 9.20 11.33 -8.22
C LEU A 6 8.27 10.16 -8.59
N ALA A 7 8.83 8.99 -8.90
CA ALA A 7 8.06 7.80 -9.21
C ALA A 7 7.23 7.33 -8.00
N GLU A 8 7.83 7.29 -6.81
CA GLU A 8 7.13 6.93 -5.57
C GLU A 8 6.04 7.95 -5.20
N MET A 9 6.34 9.24 -5.31
CA MET A 9 5.37 10.32 -5.07
C MET A 9 4.18 10.24 -6.03
N PHE A 10 4.44 10.11 -7.34
CA PHE A 10 3.39 10.04 -8.36
C PHE A 10 2.58 8.74 -8.25
N GLY A 11 3.23 7.60 -7.99
CA GLY A 11 2.54 6.33 -7.80
C GLY A 11 1.64 6.34 -6.58
N THR A 12 2.13 6.89 -5.45
CA THR A 12 1.32 7.01 -4.24
C THR A 12 0.18 8.02 -4.41
N PHE A 13 0.44 9.16 -5.08
CA PHE A 13 -0.62 10.09 -5.46
C PHE A 13 -1.72 9.39 -6.24
N THR A 14 -1.36 8.65 -7.30
CA THR A 14 -2.35 7.99 -8.16
C THR A 14 -3.13 6.92 -7.39
N LEU A 15 -2.45 6.12 -6.56
CA LEU A 15 -3.12 5.12 -5.73
C LEU A 15 -4.11 5.75 -4.75
N ALA A 16 -3.66 6.76 -3.99
CA ALA A 16 -4.50 7.44 -3.02
C ALA A 16 -5.69 8.15 -3.70
N PHE A 17 -5.44 8.85 -4.82
CA PHE A 17 -6.49 9.56 -5.55
C PHE A 17 -7.55 8.61 -6.13
N ALA A 18 -7.13 7.46 -6.67
CA ALA A 18 -8.04 6.44 -7.18
C ALA A 18 -8.90 5.82 -6.06
N VAL A 19 -8.32 5.56 -4.90
CA VAL A 19 -9.04 5.08 -3.70
C VAL A 19 -10.04 6.14 -3.23
N LEU A 20 -9.62 7.40 -3.06
CA LEU A 20 -10.49 8.51 -2.67
C LEU A 20 -11.66 8.67 -3.65
N GLY A 21 -11.39 8.68 -4.95
CA GLY A 21 -12.41 8.79 -5.97
C GLY A 21 -13.41 7.63 -5.95
N SER A 22 -12.93 6.40 -5.74
CA SER A 22 -13.83 5.24 -5.69
C SER A 22 -14.75 5.24 -4.46
N LEU A 23 -14.26 5.77 -3.34
CA LEU A 23 -15.05 5.89 -2.10
C LEU A 23 -16.01 7.09 -2.11
N SER A 24 -15.78 8.06 -2.99
CA SER A 24 -16.67 9.24 -3.15
C SER A 24 -17.92 8.95 -3.99
N ILE A 25 -17.99 7.78 -4.62
CA ILE A 25 -19.12 7.34 -5.46
C ILE A 25 -19.97 6.36 -4.64
N SER A 26 -21.26 6.63 -4.49
CA SER A 26 -22.18 5.77 -3.70
C SER A 26 -22.32 4.35 -4.26
N GLU A 27 -22.25 4.21 -5.58
CA GLU A 27 -22.31 2.89 -6.25
C GLU A 27 -21.16 2.79 -7.28
N PRO A 28 -19.95 2.48 -6.85
CA PRO A 28 -18.82 2.36 -7.76
C PRO A 28 -19.00 1.15 -8.67
N VAL A 29 -18.76 1.33 -9.98
CA VAL A 29 -18.77 0.25 -10.98
C VAL A 29 -17.75 -0.84 -10.66
N ILE A 30 -16.65 -0.47 -10.03
CA ILE A 30 -15.58 -1.37 -9.62
C ILE A 30 -15.30 -1.15 -8.14
N ALA A 31 -15.25 -2.23 -7.37
CA ALA A 31 -14.98 -2.18 -5.95
C ALA A 31 -13.58 -1.58 -5.65
N THR A 32 -13.51 -0.72 -4.63
CA THR A 32 -12.27 -0.02 -4.21
C THR A 32 -11.05 -0.95 -4.06
N PRO A 33 -11.15 -2.14 -3.46
CA PRO A 33 -10.01 -3.06 -3.37
C PRO A 33 -9.44 -3.46 -4.72
N LEU A 34 -10.30 -3.66 -5.73
CA LEU A 34 -9.87 -4.01 -7.07
C LEU A 34 -9.22 -2.82 -7.78
N ILE A 35 -9.72 -1.60 -7.58
CA ILE A 35 -9.10 -0.37 -8.09
C ILE A 35 -7.68 -0.22 -7.52
N ALA A 36 -7.52 -0.36 -6.21
CA ALA A 36 -6.21 -0.29 -5.56
C ALA A 36 -5.23 -1.33 -6.12
N ALA A 37 -5.69 -2.57 -6.30
CA ALA A 37 -4.90 -3.66 -6.86
C ALA A 37 -4.47 -3.40 -8.31
N LEU A 38 -5.38 -2.90 -9.14
CA LEU A 38 -5.10 -2.58 -10.55
C LEU A 38 -4.11 -1.41 -10.67
N VAL A 39 -4.27 -0.35 -9.86
CA VAL A 39 -3.33 0.77 -9.83
C VAL A 39 -1.95 0.28 -9.41
N LEU A 40 -1.84 -0.48 -8.33
CA LEU A 40 -0.54 -1.01 -7.90
C LEU A 40 0.09 -1.90 -8.97
N GLY A 41 -0.66 -2.83 -9.55
CA GLY A 41 -0.18 -3.70 -10.62
C GLY A 41 0.32 -2.94 -11.85
N LEU A 42 -0.42 -1.90 -12.27
CA LEU A 42 0.00 -0.99 -13.35
C LEU A 42 1.33 -0.30 -13.01
N PHE A 43 1.47 0.22 -11.79
CA PHE A 43 2.69 0.93 -11.37
C PHE A 43 3.88 -0.01 -11.21
N VAL A 44 3.69 -1.27 -10.81
CA VAL A 44 4.75 -2.27 -10.82
C VAL A 44 5.31 -2.47 -12.23
N TYR A 45 4.46 -2.53 -13.25
CA TYR A 45 4.90 -2.67 -14.65
C TYR A 45 5.50 -1.38 -15.23
N SER A 46 5.02 -0.20 -14.81
CA SER A 46 5.42 1.07 -15.43
C SER A 46 6.64 1.71 -14.77
N ILE A 47 6.73 1.71 -13.44
CA ILE A 47 7.82 2.37 -12.70
C ILE A 47 8.61 1.41 -11.80
N GLY A 48 8.27 0.12 -11.78
CA GLY A 48 8.98 -0.87 -10.95
C GLY A 48 10.48 -0.92 -11.24
N SER A 49 10.89 -0.79 -12.51
CA SER A 49 12.31 -0.72 -12.90
C SER A 49 13.01 0.58 -12.47
N VAL A 50 12.25 1.64 -12.11
CA VAL A 50 12.79 2.93 -11.68
C VAL A 50 12.96 3.00 -10.17
N SER A 51 11.90 2.67 -9.41
CA SER A 51 11.86 2.83 -7.95
C SER A 51 11.60 1.54 -7.17
N GLY A 52 11.19 0.48 -7.84
CA GLY A 52 10.63 -0.71 -7.21
C GLY A 52 9.12 -0.61 -6.99
N SER A 53 8.51 0.56 -7.26
CA SER A 53 7.06 0.80 -7.08
C SER A 53 6.55 0.38 -5.71
N HIS A 54 7.23 0.86 -4.64
CA HIS A 54 6.76 0.59 -3.28
C HIS A 54 5.42 1.25 -3.01
N ILE A 55 5.30 2.53 -3.35
CA ILE A 55 4.11 3.42 -3.22
C ILE A 55 3.32 3.24 -1.92
N ASN A 56 4.01 2.79 -0.87
CA ASN A 56 3.46 2.42 0.43
C ASN A 56 4.56 2.46 1.49
N PRO A 57 4.43 3.26 2.58
CA PRO A 57 5.40 3.30 3.67
C PRO A 57 5.62 1.96 4.36
N ALA A 58 4.57 1.16 4.54
CA ALA A 58 4.69 -0.16 5.18
C ALA A 58 5.44 -1.16 4.28
N VAL A 59 5.23 -1.15 2.96
CA VAL A 59 6.02 -1.95 2.01
C VAL A 59 7.49 -1.54 2.07
N THR A 60 7.77 -0.22 2.11
CA THR A 60 9.13 0.29 2.23
C THR A 60 9.81 -0.19 3.51
N ALA A 61 9.08 -0.18 4.65
CA ALA A 61 9.57 -0.69 5.93
C ALA A 61 9.83 -2.21 5.88
N GLY A 62 8.97 -2.98 5.24
CA GLY A 62 9.16 -4.42 5.04
C GLY A 62 10.41 -4.72 4.21
N LEU A 63 10.61 -4.04 3.08
CA LEU A 63 11.80 -4.18 2.23
C LEU A 63 13.08 -3.75 2.97
N TRP A 64 12.99 -2.72 3.80
CA TRP A 64 14.09 -2.33 4.69
C TRP A 64 14.43 -3.46 5.68
N SER A 65 13.44 -4.12 6.27
CA SER A 65 13.65 -5.21 7.24
C SER A 65 14.40 -6.40 6.65
N ILE A 66 14.24 -6.67 5.36
CA ILE A 66 14.96 -7.73 4.62
C ILE A 66 16.18 -7.18 3.86
N ARG A 67 16.60 -5.94 4.14
CA ARG A 67 17.80 -5.27 3.58
C ARG A 67 17.78 -5.07 2.07
N ARG A 68 16.61 -4.90 1.46
CA ARG A 68 16.46 -4.58 0.02
C ARG A 68 16.53 -3.08 -0.26
N ILE A 69 16.41 -2.25 0.77
CA ILE A 69 16.63 -0.81 0.72
C ILE A 69 17.38 -0.39 1.99
N ASN A 70 18.27 0.60 1.90
CA ASN A 70 18.96 1.13 3.07
C ASN A 70 18.09 2.16 3.83
N SER A 71 18.43 2.48 5.08
CA SER A 71 17.62 3.35 5.95
C SER A 71 17.42 4.75 5.40
N MET A 72 18.46 5.34 4.77
CA MET A 72 18.40 6.69 4.22
C MET A 72 17.44 6.76 3.04
N ASP A 73 17.50 5.80 2.14
CA ASP A 73 16.63 5.78 0.96
C ASP A 73 15.20 5.37 1.34
N ALA A 74 15.03 4.47 2.31
CA ALA A 74 13.73 4.14 2.87
C ALA A 74 13.03 5.39 3.45
N SER A 75 13.74 6.21 4.24
CA SER A 75 13.20 7.45 4.79
C SER A 75 12.78 8.44 3.69
N LYS A 76 13.60 8.60 2.65
CA LYS A 76 13.27 9.48 1.51
C LYS A 76 12.04 8.98 0.75
N TYR A 77 11.92 7.66 0.55
CA TYR A 77 10.76 7.04 -0.10
C TYR A 77 9.49 7.32 0.70
N ILE A 78 9.52 7.06 2.01
CA ILE A 78 8.37 7.32 2.90
C ILE A 78 7.93 8.78 2.81
N VAL A 79 8.87 9.74 2.85
CA VAL A 79 8.55 11.18 2.71
C VAL A 79 7.90 11.46 1.35
N ALA A 80 8.46 10.94 0.25
CA ALA A 80 7.88 11.13 -1.09
C ALA A 80 6.47 10.54 -1.21
N GLN A 81 6.25 9.36 -0.63
CA GLN A 81 4.94 8.69 -0.58
C GLN A 81 3.91 9.52 0.21
N LEU A 82 4.28 10.04 1.37
CA LEU A 82 3.38 10.89 2.18
C LEU A 82 3.03 12.20 1.47
N ILE A 83 4.01 12.83 0.78
CA ILE A 83 3.75 14.03 -0.04
C ILE A 83 2.77 13.69 -1.18
N GLY A 84 2.94 12.56 -1.85
CA GLY A 84 2.03 12.09 -2.90
C GLY A 84 0.60 11.89 -2.39
N ALA A 85 0.45 11.27 -1.22
CA ALA A 85 -0.84 11.04 -0.58
C ALA A 85 -1.55 12.36 -0.18
N LEU A 86 -0.82 13.31 0.40
CA LEU A 86 -1.36 14.63 0.73
C LEU A 86 -1.77 15.40 -0.52
N ALA A 87 -0.97 15.37 -1.58
CA ALA A 87 -1.34 15.97 -2.86
C ALA A 87 -2.61 15.34 -3.44
N ALA A 88 -2.77 14.02 -3.33
CA ALA A 88 -3.98 13.32 -3.74
C ALA A 88 -5.22 13.78 -2.96
N TYR A 89 -5.10 13.93 -1.63
CA TYR A 89 -6.18 14.47 -0.81
C TYR A 89 -6.62 15.86 -1.28
N PHE A 90 -5.67 16.81 -1.41
CA PHE A 90 -6.02 18.17 -1.85
C PHE A 90 -6.64 18.22 -3.25
N VAL A 91 -6.14 17.42 -4.18
CA VAL A 91 -6.75 17.35 -5.52
C VAL A 91 -8.14 16.71 -5.45
N ALA A 92 -8.30 15.66 -4.65
CA ALA A 92 -9.58 14.98 -4.50
C ALA A 92 -10.67 15.89 -3.92
N THR A 93 -10.35 16.78 -2.96
CA THR A 93 -11.33 17.76 -2.44
C THR A 93 -11.85 18.71 -3.49
N VAL A 94 -11.05 19.03 -4.52
CA VAL A 94 -11.48 19.88 -5.64
C VAL A 94 -12.54 19.18 -6.51
N PHE A 95 -12.39 17.86 -6.72
CA PHE A 95 -13.28 17.11 -7.61
C PHE A 95 -14.47 16.48 -6.89
N PHE A 96 -14.29 16.07 -5.64
CA PHE A 96 -15.29 15.27 -4.90
C PHE A 96 -15.89 16.02 -3.69
N GLY A 97 -15.42 17.23 -3.39
CA GLY A 97 -15.88 18.00 -2.23
C GLY A 97 -15.27 17.51 -0.91
N ASP A 98 -15.94 17.78 0.20
CA ASP A 98 -15.49 17.34 1.51
C ASP A 98 -15.50 15.82 1.62
N LEU A 99 -14.31 15.26 1.81
CA LEU A 99 -14.09 13.83 1.94
C LEU A 99 -14.11 13.43 3.43
N ALA A 100 -15.26 13.65 4.09
CA ALA A 100 -15.47 13.16 5.44
C ALA A 100 -15.68 11.64 5.38
N MET A 101 -14.63 10.86 5.60
CA MET A 101 -14.75 9.41 5.64
C MET A 101 -14.86 8.93 7.08
N GLU A 102 -15.96 8.23 7.41
CA GLU A 102 -16.06 7.47 8.63
C GLU A 102 -15.21 6.20 8.50
N LEU A 103 -14.07 6.21 9.14
CA LEU A 103 -13.22 5.03 9.21
C LEU A 103 -13.59 4.19 10.43
N VAL A 104 -13.33 2.89 10.32
CA VAL A 104 -13.49 1.98 11.46
C VAL A 104 -12.64 2.50 12.63
N PRO A 105 -13.20 2.64 13.85
CA PRO A 105 -12.47 3.18 14.99
C PRO A 105 -11.22 2.39 15.34
N GLU A 106 -10.22 3.08 15.89
CA GLU A 106 -8.98 2.47 16.35
C GLU A 106 -9.29 1.37 17.39
N SER A 107 -8.74 0.17 17.16
CA SER A 107 -8.92 -0.97 18.07
C SER A 107 -7.83 -2.03 17.86
N MET A 108 -7.66 -2.91 18.83
CA MET A 108 -6.78 -4.08 18.68
C MET A 108 -7.26 -5.03 17.57
N THR A 109 -8.56 -5.13 17.33
CA THR A 109 -9.09 -5.90 16.20
C THR A 109 -8.59 -5.34 14.86
N VAL A 110 -8.66 -4.01 14.69
CA VAL A 110 -8.11 -3.33 13.48
C VAL A 110 -6.63 -3.58 13.34
N PHE A 111 -5.85 -3.46 14.43
CA PHE A 111 -4.41 -3.75 14.39
C PHE A 111 -4.12 -5.17 13.87
N TRP A 112 -4.78 -6.19 14.42
CA TRP A 112 -4.57 -7.57 13.99
C TRP A 112 -5.07 -7.84 12.57
N ALA A 113 -6.19 -7.24 12.18
CA ALA A 113 -6.73 -7.35 10.82
C ALA A 113 -5.76 -6.77 9.76
N GLU A 114 -5.26 -5.54 10.02
CA GLU A 114 -4.25 -4.90 9.16
C GLU A 114 -2.96 -5.72 9.09
N LEU A 115 -2.49 -6.24 10.24
CA LEU A 115 -1.29 -7.07 10.31
C LEU A 115 -1.44 -8.32 9.44
N VAL A 116 -2.55 -9.05 9.57
CA VAL A 116 -2.79 -10.30 8.83
C VAL A 116 -2.93 -10.01 7.32
N GLY A 117 -3.73 -9.01 6.94
CA GLY A 117 -3.89 -8.61 5.54
C GLY A 117 -2.56 -8.18 4.91
N MET A 118 -1.81 -7.36 5.64
CA MET A 118 -0.50 -6.88 5.17
C MET A 118 0.56 -7.98 5.11
N THR A 119 0.50 -8.96 6.01
CA THR A 119 1.39 -10.14 5.96
C THR A 119 1.18 -10.91 4.66
N LEU A 120 -0.07 -11.18 4.27
CA LEU A 120 -0.38 -11.84 3.01
C LEU A 120 0.09 -11.01 1.80
N PHE A 121 -0.22 -9.72 1.78
CA PHE A 121 0.18 -8.82 0.71
C PHE A 121 1.70 -8.83 0.50
N THR A 122 2.47 -8.63 1.56
CA THR A 122 3.94 -8.52 1.44
C THR A 122 4.65 -9.86 1.28
N PHE A 123 4.01 -10.95 1.68
CA PHE A 123 4.47 -12.29 1.30
C PHE A 123 4.46 -12.46 -0.24
N GLY A 124 3.39 -11.97 -0.91
CA GLY A 124 3.32 -11.93 -2.37
C GLY A 124 4.39 -11.02 -3.00
N ILE A 125 4.62 -9.82 -2.45
CA ILE A 125 5.72 -8.94 -2.91
C ILE A 125 7.07 -9.66 -2.80
N ALA A 126 7.33 -10.32 -1.67
CA ALA A 126 8.59 -11.02 -1.44
C ALA A 126 8.84 -12.12 -2.47
N SER A 127 7.79 -12.81 -2.96
CA SER A 127 7.93 -13.83 -4.01
C SER A 127 8.52 -13.25 -5.30
N VAL A 128 8.15 -12.02 -5.65
CA VAL A 128 8.71 -11.29 -6.79
C VAL A 128 10.14 -10.82 -6.48
N VAL A 129 10.35 -10.20 -5.31
CA VAL A 129 11.66 -9.67 -4.87
C VAL A 129 12.75 -10.75 -4.78
N TYR A 130 12.37 -11.98 -4.48
CA TYR A 130 13.29 -13.14 -4.45
C TYR A 130 13.38 -13.88 -5.79
N GLY A 131 12.78 -13.34 -6.86
CA GLY A 131 12.90 -13.89 -8.22
C GLY A 131 12.19 -15.23 -8.41
N LYS A 132 11.21 -15.59 -7.58
CA LYS A 132 10.42 -16.81 -7.75
C LYS A 132 9.23 -16.61 -8.69
N VAL A 133 8.95 -15.36 -9.04
CA VAL A 133 7.92 -14.95 -10.00
C VAL A 133 8.60 -14.21 -11.14
N VAL A 134 8.28 -14.57 -12.37
CA VAL A 134 8.83 -13.90 -13.56
C VAL A 134 8.28 -12.49 -13.72
N ASP A 135 9.09 -11.57 -14.23
CA ASP A 135 8.76 -10.14 -14.32
C ASP A 135 7.45 -9.86 -15.07
N THR A 136 7.13 -10.68 -16.07
CA THR A 136 5.93 -10.54 -16.90
C THR A 136 4.62 -10.68 -16.14
N VAL A 137 4.60 -11.31 -14.98
CA VAL A 137 3.42 -11.45 -14.12
C VAL A 137 3.58 -10.79 -12.75
N SER A 138 4.68 -10.05 -12.53
CA SER A 138 4.99 -9.43 -11.24
C SER A 138 3.89 -8.48 -10.76
N GLY A 139 3.39 -7.60 -11.65
CA GLY A 139 2.31 -6.67 -11.32
C GLY A 139 0.99 -7.38 -11.00
N LEU A 140 0.69 -8.49 -11.68
CA LEU A 140 -0.49 -9.30 -11.38
C LEU A 140 -0.38 -9.96 -10.00
N VAL A 141 0.78 -10.53 -9.67
CA VAL A 141 1.01 -11.17 -8.37
C VAL A 141 0.97 -10.13 -7.24
N ILE A 142 1.65 -9.00 -7.40
CA ILE A 142 1.69 -7.95 -6.38
C ILE A 142 0.31 -7.31 -6.20
N GLY A 143 -0.36 -6.91 -7.29
CA GLY A 143 -1.71 -6.35 -7.23
C GLY A 143 -2.74 -7.35 -6.68
N GLY A 144 -2.69 -8.60 -7.14
CA GLY A 144 -3.55 -9.67 -6.61
C GLY A 144 -3.33 -9.95 -5.13
N SER A 145 -2.08 -9.91 -4.66
CA SER A 145 -1.77 -10.05 -3.23
C SER A 145 -2.32 -8.89 -2.40
N LEU A 146 -2.28 -7.66 -2.93
CA LEU A 146 -2.92 -6.51 -2.30
C LEU A 146 -4.44 -6.70 -2.20
N LEU A 147 -5.08 -7.08 -3.30
CA LEU A 147 -6.53 -7.35 -3.33
C LEU A 147 -6.93 -8.34 -2.25
N LEU A 148 -6.26 -9.49 -2.19
CA LEU A 148 -6.54 -10.52 -1.20
C LEU A 148 -6.26 -10.04 0.23
N GLY A 149 -5.17 -9.28 0.43
CA GLY A 149 -4.83 -8.70 1.72
C GLY A 149 -5.90 -7.74 2.23
N ILE A 150 -6.42 -6.85 1.36
CA ILE A 150 -7.51 -5.91 1.69
C ILE A 150 -8.78 -6.68 2.05
N ILE A 151 -9.19 -7.65 1.23
CA ILE A 151 -10.38 -8.46 1.47
C ILE A 151 -10.26 -9.20 2.81
N LEU A 152 -9.11 -9.80 3.09
CA LEU A 152 -8.87 -10.52 4.33
C LEU A 152 -8.95 -9.59 5.54
N ALA A 153 -8.29 -8.43 5.50
CA ALA A 153 -8.35 -7.44 6.58
C ALA A 153 -9.79 -6.95 6.81
N ALA A 154 -10.55 -6.74 5.74
CA ALA A 154 -11.95 -6.33 5.83
C ALA A 154 -12.83 -7.40 6.49
N HIS A 155 -12.65 -8.68 6.17
CA HIS A 155 -13.36 -9.79 6.82
C HIS A 155 -13.00 -9.93 8.32
N LEU A 156 -11.82 -9.46 8.71
CA LEU A 156 -11.37 -9.48 10.11
C LEU A 156 -11.75 -8.21 10.89
N GLY A 157 -12.51 -7.28 10.28
CA GLY A 157 -13.07 -6.12 10.96
C GLY A 157 -12.23 -4.83 10.85
N SER A 158 -11.38 -4.71 9.84
CA SER A 158 -10.69 -3.47 9.46
C SER A 158 -11.32 -2.85 8.21
N ALA A 159 -10.97 -1.59 7.89
CA ALA A 159 -11.23 -1.02 6.57
C ALA A 159 -10.30 -1.58 5.47
N GLY A 160 -9.28 -2.35 5.83
CA GLY A 160 -8.33 -2.93 4.89
C GLY A 160 -7.45 -1.87 4.21
N ILE A 161 -6.91 -0.92 4.95
CA ILE A 161 -6.12 0.19 4.40
C ILE A 161 -4.76 -0.29 3.90
N LEU A 162 -4.06 -1.12 4.68
CA LEU A 162 -2.76 -1.74 4.39
C LEU A 162 -1.66 -0.79 3.89
N ASN A 163 -1.89 0.51 3.94
CA ASN A 163 -1.00 1.54 3.39
C ASN A 163 -1.10 2.82 4.23
N PRO A 164 -0.08 3.14 5.06
CA PRO A 164 -0.10 4.36 5.88
C PRO A 164 -0.24 5.66 5.09
N ALA A 165 0.24 5.72 3.84
CA ALA A 165 0.08 6.91 3.01
C ALA A 165 -1.36 7.06 2.50
N VAL A 166 -2.00 5.96 2.09
CA VAL A 166 -3.44 5.96 1.76
C VAL A 166 -4.26 6.29 3.00
N GLY A 167 -3.92 5.72 4.17
CA GLY A 167 -4.55 6.06 5.45
C GLY A 167 -4.49 7.56 5.74
N LEU A 168 -3.33 8.20 5.51
CA LEU A 168 -3.18 9.65 5.65
C LEU A 168 -4.12 10.41 4.72
N ALA A 169 -4.22 10.02 3.45
CA ALA A 169 -5.12 10.64 2.48
C ALA A 169 -6.60 10.47 2.85
N LEU A 170 -6.94 9.36 3.50
CA LEU A 170 -8.28 9.07 4.02
C LEU A 170 -8.59 9.79 5.35
N GLY A 171 -7.66 10.57 5.90
CA GLY A 171 -7.81 11.20 7.21
C GLY A 171 -7.63 10.26 8.39
N SER A 172 -7.15 9.02 8.15
CA SER A 172 -6.88 8.03 9.20
C SER A 172 -5.40 7.96 9.54
N VAL A 173 -5.00 8.63 10.61
CA VAL A 173 -3.65 8.56 11.19
C VAL A 173 -3.69 7.74 12.49
N SER A 174 -4.43 6.65 12.48
CA SER A 174 -4.59 5.78 13.64
C SER A 174 -3.38 4.86 13.83
N LEU A 175 -2.98 4.68 15.08
CA LEU A 175 -1.86 3.80 15.42
C LEU A 175 -2.16 2.34 15.02
N SER A 176 -3.41 1.89 15.14
CA SER A 176 -3.81 0.52 14.78
C SER A 176 -3.57 0.25 13.29
N TYR A 177 -3.96 1.18 12.41
CA TYR A 177 -3.74 1.06 10.96
C TYR A 177 -2.25 1.13 10.60
N ILE A 178 -1.53 2.10 11.15
CA ILE A 178 -0.10 2.29 10.82
C ILE A 178 0.75 1.14 11.36
N ALA A 179 0.62 0.82 12.65
CA ALA A 179 1.44 -0.21 13.27
C ALA A 179 1.09 -1.61 12.76
N GLY A 180 -0.21 -1.91 12.58
CA GLY A 180 -0.66 -3.18 12.00
C GLY A 180 -0.06 -3.40 10.61
N ALA A 181 -0.16 -2.40 9.73
CA ALA A 181 0.43 -2.49 8.40
C ALA A 181 1.96 -2.62 8.42
N VAL A 182 2.67 -1.80 9.22
CA VAL A 182 4.14 -1.84 9.28
C VAL A 182 4.65 -3.17 9.84
N VAL A 183 4.09 -3.64 10.95
CA VAL A 183 4.48 -4.92 11.56
C VAL A 183 4.13 -6.08 10.63
N GLY A 184 2.92 -6.09 10.06
CA GLY A 184 2.48 -7.10 9.10
C GLY A 184 3.39 -7.19 7.87
N SER A 185 3.83 -6.04 7.36
CA SER A 185 4.78 -6.01 6.25
C SER A 185 6.12 -6.66 6.59
N MET A 186 6.68 -6.33 7.74
CA MET A 186 7.92 -6.95 8.21
C MET A 186 7.74 -8.47 8.42
N VAL A 187 6.62 -8.89 9.00
CA VAL A 187 6.31 -10.31 9.20
C VAL A 187 6.23 -11.03 7.85
N GLY A 188 5.43 -10.54 6.89
CA GLY A 188 5.22 -11.21 5.61
C GLY A 188 6.51 -11.38 4.81
N MET A 189 7.33 -10.31 4.73
CA MET A 189 8.60 -10.36 4.00
C MET A 189 9.64 -11.26 4.66
N ASN A 190 9.76 -11.22 5.99
CA ASN A 190 10.70 -12.07 6.70
C ASN A 190 10.24 -13.54 6.74
N LEU A 191 8.93 -13.78 6.81
CA LEU A 191 8.37 -15.13 6.71
C LEU A 191 8.70 -15.74 5.34
N TYR A 192 8.47 -14.99 4.25
CA TYR A 192 8.86 -15.46 2.91
C TYR A 192 10.35 -15.75 2.81
N ARG A 193 11.18 -14.82 3.30
CA ARG A 193 12.64 -15.00 3.34
C ARG A 193 13.05 -16.26 4.09
N HIS A 194 12.39 -16.59 5.18
CA HIS A 194 12.68 -17.77 5.98
C HIS A 194 12.31 -19.07 5.28
N ILE A 195 11.18 -19.07 4.54
CA ILE A 195 10.65 -20.28 3.88
C ILE A 195 11.31 -20.51 2.51
N CYS A 196 11.53 -19.46 1.74
CA CYS A 196 11.87 -19.53 0.31
C CYS A 196 13.15 -18.77 -0.09
N GLY A 197 13.76 -18.04 0.84
CA GLY A 197 14.91 -17.15 0.59
C GLY A 197 16.28 -17.81 0.65
#